data_0adcdfb9764ebf69f6e94f4d4a625a30
#
_entry.id   0adcdfb9764ebf69f6e94f4d4a625a30
#
_cell.length_a   1.000
_cell.length_b   1.000
_cell.length_c   1.000
_cell.angle_alpha   90.00
_cell.angle_beta   90.00
_cell.angle_gamma   90.00
#
_symmetry.space_group_name_H-M   'P 1'
#
loop_
_entity.id
_entity.type
_entity.pdbx_description
1 polymer ?
#
loop_
_entity_poly.entity_id
_entity_poly.type
_entity_poly.pdbx_seq_one_letter_code
_entity_poly.pdbx_strand_id
1 'polypeptide(L)'
;MHTTSHHIGNGSHEVMEDLSSTRARINALRGHVQETERSLELVEKAESAAAAIAQAMEQINTEQRLQASLQARIEQAATRSQGIEEEIAAAQSAAVSAEQAAGQALAQAEDAKAEKAARTQLEKAVELALATEATIRVKRRTIETMEAEVVNMKQQAGDSRQREQVAKAALSEALWSKYAEEWNAAAKTLAGIGAHLVAADRINGGWGAHLTKLHIPLFGTQDRETLTRTEVVDASDQISLDDLVKGVA
;
A
#
# COMPACT_ATOMS: atom_id res chain seq x y z
N MET A 1 19.05 84.60 45.49
CA MET A 1 18.07 83.86 44.71
C MET A 1 18.79 82.71 44.02
N HIS A 2 18.70 81.51 44.57
CA HIS A 2 19.29 80.29 43.98
C HIS A 2 18.22 79.59 43.19
N THR A 3 18.39 79.45 41.87
CA THR A 3 17.57 78.65 40.98
C THR A 3 18.19 77.24 40.91
N THR A 4 17.52 76.30 41.53
CA THR A 4 17.78 74.87 41.37
C THR A 4 17.19 74.38 40.06
N SER A 5 18.03 74.10 39.08
CA SER A 5 17.62 73.42 37.83
C SER A 5 17.54 71.90 38.11
N HIS A 6 16.30 71.36 38.10
CA HIS A 6 16.08 69.93 38.22
C HIS A 6 16.38 69.27 36.86
N HIS A 7 17.39 68.40 36.88
CA HIS A 7 17.68 67.47 35.77
C HIS A 7 16.62 66.35 35.75
N ILE A 8 15.59 66.52 34.94
CA ILE A 8 14.65 65.46 34.58
C ILE A 8 15.00 65.00 33.15
N GLY A 9 15.97 64.10 33.02
CA GLY A 9 16.41 63.73 31.69
C GLY A 9 16.85 62.27 31.48
N ASN A 10 17.28 61.56 32.53
CA ASN A 10 17.86 60.23 32.34
C ASN A 10 16.92 59.03 32.55
N GLY A 11 15.83 59.19 33.31
CA GLY A 11 14.94 58.06 33.59
C GLY A 11 14.08 57.60 32.43
N SER A 12 13.75 58.48 31.47
CA SER A 12 12.93 58.11 30.32
C SER A 12 13.69 57.34 29.26
N HIS A 13 15.01 57.51 29.13
CA HIS A 13 15.85 56.81 28.16
C HIS A 13 16.10 55.39 28.60
N GLU A 14 16.43 55.12 29.85
CA GLU A 14 16.62 53.78 30.43
C GLU A 14 15.36 52.92 30.34
N VAL A 15 14.18 53.49 30.64
CA VAL A 15 12.89 52.80 30.54
C VAL A 15 12.55 52.45 29.09
N MET A 16 12.90 53.29 28.11
CA MET A 16 12.66 53.06 26.68
C MET A 16 13.62 51.96 26.14
N GLU A 17 14.85 51.91 26.57
CA GLU A 17 15.82 50.85 26.22
C GLU A 17 15.39 49.50 26.80
N ASP A 18 14.91 49.45 28.02
CA ASP A 18 14.44 48.22 28.68
C ASP A 18 13.15 47.67 28.01
N LEU A 19 12.24 48.55 27.62
CA LEU A 19 11.05 48.19 26.86
C LEU A 19 11.38 47.65 25.45
N SER A 20 12.36 48.22 24.78
CA SER A 20 12.86 47.77 23.48
C SER A 20 13.50 46.38 23.57
N SER A 21 14.33 46.16 24.56
CA SER A 21 14.98 44.87 24.85
C SER A 21 13.93 43.79 25.17
N THR A 22 12.95 44.12 26.03
CA THR A 22 11.87 43.22 26.38
C THR A 22 11.02 42.83 25.16
N ARG A 23 10.72 43.80 24.27
CA ARG A 23 9.98 43.58 23.02
C ARG A 23 10.73 42.65 22.05
N ALA A 24 12.07 42.83 21.93
CA ALA A 24 12.92 41.96 21.16
C ALA A 24 12.90 40.51 21.68
N ARG A 25 12.99 40.34 23.02
CA ARG A 25 12.91 39.00 23.67
C ARG A 25 11.56 38.35 23.44
N ILE A 26 10.43 39.09 23.51
CA ILE A 26 9.10 38.56 23.25
C ILE A 26 8.98 38.10 21.78
N ASN A 27 9.52 38.87 20.83
CA ASN A 27 9.51 38.49 19.43
C ASN A 27 10.38 37.25 19.15
N ALA A 28 11.53 37.13 19.76
CA ALA A 28 12.37 35.94 19.68
C ALA A 28 11.68 34.70 20.26
N LEU A 29 11.03 34.82 21.43
CA LEU A 29 10.25 33.73 22.01
C LEU A 29 9.06 33.33 21.15
N ARG A 30 8.36 34.28 20.52
CA ARG A 30 7.28 33.97 19.56
C ARG A 30 7.80 33.23 18.34
N GLY A 31 8.99 33.61 17.82
CA GLY A 31 9.63 32.88 16.74
C GLY A 31 9.95 31.42 17.14
N HIS A 32 10.52 31.21 18.32
CA HIS A 32 10.79 29.85 18.81
C HIS A 32 9.53 29.02 19.02
N VAL A 33 8.45 29.61 19.53
CA VAL A 33 7.15 28.91 19.68
C VAL A 33 6.62 28.48 18.32
N GLN A 34 6.63 29.36 17.32
CA GLN A 34 6.19 29.03 15.97
C GLN A 34 7.05 27.93 15.31
N GLU A 35 8.35 27.94 15.57
CA GLU A 35 9.26 26.91 15.05
C GLU A 35 9.05 25.57 15.73
N THR A 36 8.81 25.54 17.04
CA THR A 36 8.44 24.32 17.77
C THR A 36 7.08 23.77 17.36
N GLU A 37 6.08 24.62 17.15
CA GLU A 37 4.77 24.20 16.63
C GLU A 37 4.87 23.57 15.24
N ARG A 38 5.63 24.19 14.33
CA ARG A 38 5.91 23.60 13.00
C ARG A 38 6.63 22.27 13.07
N SER A 39 7.60 22.17 13.98
CA SER A 39 8.35 20.92 14.18
C SER A 39 7.44 19.82 14.72
N LEU A 40 6.51 20.14 15.61
CA LEU A 40 5.53 19.21 16.14
C LEU A 40 4.57 18.71 15.04
N GLU A 41 4.05 19.63 14.22
CA GLU A 41 3.19 19.27 13.07
C GLU A 41 3.90 18.32 12.09
N LEU A 42 5.20 18.52 11.85
CA LEU A 42 5.97 17.64 10.98
C LEU A 42 6.16 16.24 11.57
N VAL A 43 6.38 16.15 12.89
CA VAL A 43 6.48 14.87 13.59
C VAL A 43 5.16 14.12 13.54
N GLU A 44 4.03 14.79 13.84
CA GLU A 44 2.70 14.20 13.79
C GLU A 44 2.35 13.68 12.37
N LYS A 45 2.70 14.44 11.34
CA LYS A 45 2.52 14.01 9.95
C LYS A 45 3.38 12.79 9.60
N ALA A 46 4.63 12.78 10.03
CA ALA A 46 5.54 11.66 9.79
C ALA A 46 5.05 10.38 10.49
N GLU A 47 4.57 10.48 11.74
CA GLU A 47 3.98 9.36 12.48
C GLU A 47 2.69 8.86 11.80
N SER A 48 1.84 9.78 11.35
CA SER A 48 0.62 9.43 10.60
C SER A 48 0.93 8.71 9.29
N ALA A 49 1.92 9.19 8.53
CA ALA A 49 2.36 8.54 7.29
C ALA A 49 2.95 7.16 7.55
N ALA A 50 3.76 7.00 8.60
CA ALA A 50 4.33 5.71 8.98
C ALA A 50 3.23 4.70 9.37
N ALA A 51 2.22 5.13 10.13
CA ALA A 51 1.07 4.30 10.49
C ALA A 51 0.26 3.88 9.24
N ALA A 52 0.01 4.80 8.32
CA ALA A 52 -0.70 4.51 7.06
C ALA A 52 0.07 3.51 6.18
N ILE A 53 1.39 3.64 6.08
CA ILE A 53 2.26 2.70 5.37
C ILE A 53 2.16 1.31 6.00
N ALA A 54 2.30 1.20 7.33
CA ALA A 54 2.22 -0.06 8.04
C ALA A 54 0.86 -0.74 7.85
N GLN A 55 -0.23 -0.01 7.96
CA GLN A 55 -1.59 -0.51 7.76
C GLN A 55 -1.80 -1.00 6.32
N ALA A 56 -1.37 -0.25 5.32
CA ALA A 56 -1.50 -0.65 3.92
C ALA A 56 -0.69 -1.92 3.62
N MET A 57 0.53 -2.05 4.15
CA MET A 57 1.34 -3.26 4.02
C MET A 57 0.69 -4.48 4.67
N GLU A 58 0.12 -4.32 5.85
CA GLU A 58 -0.60 -5.41 6.54
C GLU A 58 -1.82 -5.86 5.74
N GLN A 59 -2.59 -4.93 5.19
CA GLN A 59 -3.72 -5.25 4.30
C GLN A 59 -3.27 -6.00 3.06
N ILE A 60 -2.22 -5.56 2.37
CA ILE A 60 -1.66 -6.25 1.20
C ILE A 60 -1.27 -7.68 1.55
N ASN A 61 -0.54 -7.87 2.64
CA ASN A 61 -0.12 -9.20 3.08
C ASN A 61 -1.31 -10.11 3.43
N THR A 62 -2.35 -9.56 4.04
CA THR A 62 -3.57 -10.28 4.40
C THR A 62 -4.32 -10.74 3.15
N GLU A 63 -4.51 -9.86 2.17
CA GLU A 63 -5.20 -10.19 0.92
C GLU A 63 -4.38 -11.20 0.09
N GLN A 64 -3.06 -11.11 0.06
CA GLN A 64 -2.21 -12.08 -0.63
C GLN A 64 -2.29 -13.48 0.00
N ARG A 65 -2.32 -13.57 1.33
CA ARG A 65 -2.52 -14.85 2.03
C ARG A 65 -3.90 -15.43 1.73
N LEU A 66 -4.94 -14.61 1.71
CA LEU A 66 -6.29 -15.03 1.36
C LEU A 66 -6.34 -15.57 -0.08
N GLN A 67 -5.75 -14.86 -1.05
CA GLN A 67 -5.68 -15.30 -2.45
C GLN A 67 -4.97 -16.64 -2.58
N ALA A 68 -3.83 -16.82 -1.92
CA ALA A 68 -3.10 -18.08 -1.93
C ALA A 68 -3.94 -19.24 -1.34
N SER A 69 -4.63 -18.99 -0.24
CA SER A 69 -5.53 -19.96 0.39
C SER A 69 -6.71 -20.36 -0.53
N LEU A 70 -7.35 -19.36 -1.17
CA LEU A 70 -8.44 -19.60 -2.10
C LEU A 70 -7.97 -20.38 -3.33
N GLN A 71 -6.81 -20.03 -3.88
CA GLN A 71 -6.23 -20.74 -5.00
C GLN A 71 -5.95 -22.21 -4.70
N ALA A 72 -5.35 -22.50 -3.55
CA ALA A 72 -5.11 -23.88 -3.12
C ALA A 72 -6.41 -24.69 -2.97
N ARG A 73 -7.48 -24.08 -2.42
CA ARG A 73 -8.78 -24.70 -2.29
C ARG A 73 -9.45 -24.96 -3.63
N ILE A 74 -9.31 -24.05 -4.61
CA ILE A 74 -9.81 -24.21 -5.99
C ILE A 74 -9.11 -25.41 -6.65
N GLU A 75 -7.80 -25.49 -6.53
CA GLU A 75 -7.01 -26.60 -7.09
C GLU A 75 -7.38 -27.94 -6.44
N GLN A 76 -7.56 -27.97 -5.14
CA GLN A 76 -8.02 -29.16 -4.42
C GLN A 76 -9.41 -29.59 -4.86
N ALA A 77 -10.33 -28.64 -5.04
CA ALA A 77 -11.70 -28.95 -5.53
C ALA A 77 -11.66 -29.49 -6.95
N ALA A 78 -10.84 -28.92 -7.85
CA ALA A 78 -10.68 -29.40 -9.22
C ALA A 78 -10.12 -30.82 -9.26
N THR A 79 -9.08 -31.12 -8.48
CA THR A 79 -8.49 -32.46 -8.41
C THR A 79 -9.50 -33.49 -7.88
N ARG A 80 -10.28 -33.11 -6.87
CA ARG A 80 -11.32 -33.99 -6.31
C ARG A 80 -12.46 -34.22 -7.28
N SER A 81 -12.89 -33.20 -8.02
CA SER A 81 -13.91 -33.32 -9.06
C SER A 81 -13.48 -34.28 -10.16
N GLN A 82 -12.23 -34.12 -10.65
CA GLN A 82 -11.66 -35.03 -11.63
C GLN A 82 -11.62 -36.48 -11.13
N GLY A 83 -11.21 -36.72 -9.89
CA GLY A 83 -11.20 -38.06 -9.30
C GLY A 83 -12.60 -38.68 -9.25
N ILE A 84 -13.64 -37.89 -8.94
CA ILE A 84 -15.03 -38.35 -8.95
C ILE A 84 -15.50 -38.67 -10.38
N GLU A 85 -15.10 -37.88 -11.38
CA GLU A 85 -15.42 -38.14 -12.79
C GLU A 85 -14.78 -39.45 -13.28
N GLU A 86 -13.52 -39.69 -12.92
CA GLU A 86 -12.83 -40.97 -13.23
C GLU A 86 -13.51 -42.16 -12.58
N GLU A 87 -13.97 -42.04 -11.33
CA GLU A 87 -14.74 -43.06 -10.64
C GLU A 87 -16.10 -43.31 -11.31
N ILE A 88 -16.77 -42.27 -11.80
CA ILE A 88 -18.03 -42.40 -12.57
C ILE A 88 -17.76 -43.15 -13.87
N ALA A 89 -16.74 -42.78 -14.62
CA ALA A 89 -16.39 -43.42 -15.88
C ALA A 89 -16.05 -44.91 -15.68
N ALA A 90 -15.28 -45.23 -14.66
CA ALA A 90 -14.93 -46.62 -14.32
C ALA A 90 -16.19 -47.46 -13.93
N ALA A 91 -17.06 -46.90 -13.10
CA ALA A 91 -18.30 -47.56 -12.69
C ALA A 91 -19.24 -47.82 -13.87
N GLN A 92 -19.39 -46.84 -14.80
CA GLN A 92 -20.18 -47.00 -16.04
C GLN A 92 -19.59 -48.08 -16.93
N SER A 93 -18.28 -48.07 -17.16
CA SER A 93 -17.61 -49.07 -17.96
C SER A 93 -17.76 -50.51 -17.39
N ALA A 94 -17.63 -50.63 -16.07
CA ALA A 94 -17.85 -51.92 -15.40
C ALA A 94 -19.29 -52.43 -15.53
N ALA A 95 -20.29 -51.58 -15.37
CA ALA A 95 -21.69 -51.93 -15.51
C ALA A 95 -22.01 -52.39 -16.96
N VAL A 96 -21.58 -51.63 -17.94
CA VAL A 96 -21.75 -51.97 -19.38
C VAL A 96 -21.06 -53.28 -19.72
N SER A 97 -19.86 -53.51 -19.24
CA SER A 97 -19.13 -54.77 -19.45
C SER A 97 -19.83 -55.96 -18.85
N ALA A 98 -20.40 -55.82 -17.64
CA ALA A 98 -21.14 -56.86 -16.96
C ALA A 98 -22.45 -57.22 -17.73
N GLU A 99 -23.18 -56.22 -18.22
CA GLU A 99 -24.40 -56.45 -19.02
C GLU A 99 -24.06 -57.15 -20.35
N GLN A 100 -22.99 -56.72 -21.04
CA GLN A 100 -22.53 -57.33 -22.29
C GLN A 100 -22.12 -58.80 -22.08
N ALA A 101 -21.36 -59.07 -21.03
CA ALA A 101 -20.93 -60.44 -20.69
C ALA A 101 -22.13 -61.33 -20.35
N ALA A 102 -23.11 -60.85 -19.59
CA ALA A 102 -24.30 -61.57 -19.26
C ALA A 102 -25.21 -61.81 -20.50
N GLY A 103 -25.31 -60.81 -21.38
CA GLY A 103 -26.03 -60.95 -22.66
C GLY A 103 -25.40 -61.97 -23.61
N GLN A 104 -24.07 -61.98 -23.68
CA GLN A 104 -23.31 -62.98 -24.47
C GLN A 104 -23.49 -64.39 -23.88
N ALA A 105 -23.42 -64.55 -22.58
CA ALA A 105 -23.64 -65.84 -21.91
C ALA A 105 -25.06 -66.37 -22.17
N LEU A 106 -26.08 -65.52 -22.20
CA LEU A 106 -27.44 -65.88 -22.53
C LEU A 106 -27.59 -66.33 -23.99
N ALA A 107 -26.93 -65.58 -24.90
CA ALA A 107 -26.97 -65.91 -26.36
C ALA A 107 -26.24 -67.23 -26.70
N GLN A 108 -25.27 -67.64 -25.88
CA GLN A 108 -24.47 -68.86 -26.09
C GLN A 108 -24.95 -70.06 -25.26
N ALA A 109 -26.07 -69.93 -24.55
CA ALA A 109 -26.60 -71.01 -23.73
C ALA A 109 -27.21 -72.13 -24.61
N GLU A 110 -26.61 -73.30 -24.55
CA GLU A 110 -27.06 -74.50 -25.39
C GLU A 110 -28.06 -75.38 -24.66
N ASP A 111 -28.16 -75.25 -23.33
CA ASP A 111 -29.08 -76.08 -22.52
C ASP A 111 -29.90 -75.24 -21.50
N ALA A 112 -30.98 -75.82 -20.95
CA ALA A 112 -31.86 -75.15 -19.99
C ALA A 112 -31.14 -74.77 -18.65
N LYS A 113 -30.08 -75.47 -18.28
CA LYS A 113 -29.29 -75.18 -17.08
C LYS A 113 -28.34 -73.96 -17.32
N ALA A 114 -27.69 -73.94 -18.47
CA ALA A 114 -26.87 -72.83 -18.90
C ALA A 114 -27.73 -71.55 -19.08
N GLU A 115 -28.91 -71.67 -19.69
CA GLU A 115 -29.85 -70.58 -19.87
C GLU A 115 -30.31 -70.00 -18.54
N LYS A 116 -30.66 -70.85 -17.56
CA LYS A 116 -31.04 -70.40 -16.19
C LYS A 116 -29.89 -69.68 -15.50
N ALA A 117 -28.68 -70.17 -15.63
CA ALA A 117 -27.50 -69.53 -15.03
C ALA A 117 -27.23 -68.17 -15.71
N ALA A 118 -27.34 -68.05 -17.03
CA ALA A 118 -27.16 -66.82 -17.76
C ALA A 118 -28.24 -65.77 -17.42
N ARG A 119 -29.49 -66.19 -17.27
CA ARG A 119 -30.58 -65.30 -16.81
C ARG A 119 -30.30 -64.73 -15.43
N THR A 120 -29.80 -65.57 -14.48
CA THR A 120 -29.44 -65.10 -13.15
C THR A 120 -28.25 -64.11 -13.17
N GLN A 121 -27.30 -64.31 -14.10
CA GLN A 121 -26.18 -63.36 -14.32
C GLN A 121 -26.73 -62.03 -14.93
N LEU A 122 -27.65 -62.08 -15.85
CA LEU A 122 -28.26 -60.90 -16.45
C LEU A 122 -29.04 -60.09 -15.39
N GLU A 123 -29.84 -60.76 -14.57
CA GLU A 123 -30.56 -60.10 -13.45
C GLU A 123 -29.57 -59.36 -12.52
N LYS A 124 -28.48 -60.01 -12.12
CA LYS A 124 -27.44 -59.36 -11.30
C LYS A 124 -26.75 -58.20 -11.98
N ALA A 125 -26.49 -58.30 -13.31
CA ALA A 125 -25.91 -57.23 -14.08
C ALA A 125 -26.85 -55.99 -14.18
N VAL A 126 -28.15 -56.23 -14.36
CA VAL A 126 -29.17 -55.18 -14.34
C VAL A 126 -29.29 -54.52 -12.95
N GLU A 127 -29.29 -55.30 -11.87
CA GLU A 127 -29.28 -54.75 -10.51
C GLU A 127 -28.02 -53.88 -10.27
N LEU A 128 -26.86 -54.33 -10.71
CA LEU A 128 -25.60 -53.59 -10.63
C LEU A 128 -25.70 -52.29 -11.44
N ALA A 129 -26.23 -52.33 -12.62
CA ALA A 129 -26.40 -51.12 -13.46
C ALA A 129 -27.30 -50.08 -12.79
N LEU A 130 -28.45 -50.50 -12.22
CA LEU A 130 -29.37 -49.63 -11.47
C LEU A 130 -28.71 -49.00 -10.24
N ALA A 131 -28.00 -49.81 -9.46
CA ALA A 131 -27.25 -49.32 -8.28
C ALA A 131 -26.14 -48.34 -8.69
N THR A 132 -25.45 -48.62 -9.80
CA THR A 132 -24.41 -47.76 -10.35
C THR A 132 -25.03 -46.43 -10.81
N GLU A 133 -26.16 -46.44 -11.48
CA GLU A 133 -26.85 -45.22 -11.89
C GLU A 133 -27.24 -44.31 -10.71
N ALA A 134 -27.77 -44.92 -9.66
CA ALA A 134 -28.06 -44.17 -8.44
C ALA A 134 -26.82 -43.54 -7.80
N THR A 135 -25.71 -44.26 -7.74
CA THR A 135 -24.42 -43.79 -7.24
C THR A 135 -23.87 -42.64 -8.11
N ILE A 136 -23.94 -42.78 -9.45
CA ILE A 136 -23.52 -41.76 -10.40
C ILE A 136 -24.32 -40.47 -10.22
N ARG A 137 -25.64 -40.60 -10.01
CA ARG A 137 -26.49 -39.44 -9.75
C ARG A 137 -26.08 -38.65 -8.52
N VAL A 138 -25.73 -39.35 -7.43
CA VAL A 138 -25.22 -38.69 -6.22
C VAL A 138 -23.86 -38.03 -6.46
N LYS A 139 -22.94 -38.75 -7.14
CA LYS A 139 -21.62 -38.21 -7.47
C LYS A 139 -21.68 -36.95 -8.35
N ARG A 140 -22.55 -36.94 -9.37
CA ARG A 140 -22.79 -35.76 -10.21
C ARG A 140 -23.27 -34.54 -9.42
N ARG A 141 -24.22 -34.75 -8.47
CA ARG A 141 -24.67 -33.67 -7.59
C ARG A 141 -23.53 -33.15 -6.71
N THR A 142 -22.62 -34.03 -6.26
CA THR A 142 -21.45 -33.60 -5.52
C THR A 142 -20.54 -32.72 -6.36
N ILE A 143 -20.32 -33.08 -7.64
CA ILE A 143 -19.54 -32.27 -8.59
C ILE A 143 -20.22 -30.91 -8.78
N GLU A 144 -21.50 -30.85 -9.04
CA GLU A 144 -22.27 -29.60 -9.21
C GLU A 144 -22.13 -28.68 -7.98
N THR A 145 -22.19 -29.25 -6.78
CA THR A 145 -21.97 -28.48 -5.53
C THR A 145 -20.56 -27.92 -5.45
N MET A 146 -19.56 -28.74 -5.78
CA MET A 146 -18.16 -28.32 -5.77
C MET A 146 -17.87 -27.24 -6.82
N GLU A 147 -18.48 -27.33 -8.01
CA GLU A 147 -18.37 -26.30 -9.05
C GLU A 147 -18.98 -24.98 -8.60
N ALA A 148 -20.13 -25.00 -7.93
CA ALA A 148 -20.74 -23.81 -7.35
C ALA A 148 -19.84 -23.17 -6.27
N GLU A 149 -19.22 -24.00 -5.42
CA GLU A 149 -18.23 -23.52 -4.42
C GLU A 149 -17.00 -22.91 -5.10
N VAL A 150 -16.49 -23.51 -6.19
CA VAL A 150 -15.35 -22.97 -6.96
C VAL A 150 -15.70 -21.62 -7.58
N VAL A 151 -16.90 -21.44 -8.10
CA VAL A 151 -17.37 -20.14 -8.61
C VAL A 151 -17.35 -19.08 -7.52
N ASN A 152 -17.88 -19.40 -6.34
CA ASN A 152 -17.87 -18.49 -5.19
C ASN A 152 -16.43 -18.15 -4.75
N MET A 153 -15.54 -19.15 -4.65
CA MET A 153 -14.14 -18.92 -4.32
C MET A 153 -13.41 -18.04 -5.35
N LYS A 154 -13.69 -18.21 -6.64
CA LYS A 154 -13.15 -17.35 -7.70
C LYS A 154 -13.64 -15.92 -7.57
N GLN A 155 -14.90 -15.71 -7.21
CA GLN A 155 -15.42 -14.37 -6.94
C GLN A 155 -14.73 -13.74 -5.73
N GLN A 156 -14.63 -14.46 -4.62
CA GLN A 156 -13.91 -13.98 -3.43
C GLN A 156 -12.43 -13.63 -3.74
N ALA A 157 -11.76 -14.41 -4.58
CA ALA A 157 -10.41 -14.12 -5.03
C ALA A 157 -10.35 -12.84 -5.89
N GLY A 158 -11.38 -12.59 -6.71
CA GLY A 158 -11.54 -11.35 -7.47
C GLY A 158 -11.69 -10.13 -6.55
N ASP A 159 -12.58 -10.21 -5.57
CA ASP A 159 -12.81 -9.16 -4.58
C ASP A 159 -11.55 -8.89 -3.74
N SER A 160 -10.83 -9.94 -3.36
CA SER A 160 -9.55 -9.83 -2.65
C SER A 160 -8.50 -9.11 -3.48
N ARG A 161 -8.39 -9.39 -4.77
CA ARG A 161 -7.48 -8.66 -5.69
C ARG A 161 -7.83 -7.18 -5.78
N GLN A 162 -9.11 -6.85 -5.81
CA GLN A 162 -9.54 -5.45 -5.82
C GLN A 162 -9.16 -4.73 -4.53
N ARG A 163 -9.35 -5.35 -3.35
CA ARG A 163 -8.92 -4.79 -2.07
C ARG A 163 -7.41 -4.63 -1.99
N GLU A 164 -6.64 -5.59 -2.50
CA GLU A 164 -5.18 -5.47 -2.60
C GLU A 164 -4.76 -4.28 -3.47
N GLN A 165 -5.43 -4.02 -4.59
CA GLN A 165 -5.15 -2.86 -5.44
C GLN A 165 -5.45 -1.54 -4.72
N VAL A 166 -6.54 -1.46 -3.97
CA VAL A 166 -6.86 -0.29 -3.14
C VAL A 166 -5.79 -0.06 -2.07
N ALA A 167 -5.35 -1.13 -1.41
CA ALA A 167 -4.29 -1.03 -0.40
C ALA A 167 -2.94 -0.61 -1.02
N LYS A 168 -2.60 -1.08 -2.22
CA LYS A 168 -1.41 -0.65 -2.97
C LYS A 168 -1.48 0.83 -3.37
N ALA A 169 -2.66 1.32 -3.77
CA ALA A 169 -2.84 2.74 -4.07
C ALA A 169 -2.66 3.60 -2.81
N ALA A 170 -3.24 3.19 -1.69
CA ALA A 170 -3.06 3.88 -0.40
C ALA A 170 -1.60 3.87 0.07
N LEU A 171 -0.88 2.75 -0.11
CA LEU A 171 0.55 2.66 0.18
C LEU A 171 1.36 3.63 -0.69
N SER A 172 1.06 3.69 -1.99
CA SER A 172 1.74 4.59 -2.92
C SER A 172 1.53 6.05 -2.53
N GLU A 173 0.31 6.43 -2.15
CA GLU A 173 -0.02 7.79 -1.71
C GLU A 173 0.71 8.17 -0.42
N ALA A 174 0.73 7.27 0.57
CA ALA A 174 1.42 7.49 1.83
C ALA A 174 2.95 7.61 1.64
N LEU A 175 3.55 6.77 0.80
CA LEU A 175 4.97 6.84 0.44
C LEU A 175 5.28 8.12 -0.32
N TRP A 176 4.43 8.50 -1.28
CA TRP A 176 4.59 9.75 -2.01
C TRP A 176 4.58 10.95 -1.07
N SER A 177 3.59 11.04 -0.17
CA SER A 177 3.50 12.12 0.81
C SER A 177 4.75 12.21 1.67
N LYS A 178 5.22 11.08 2.21
CA LYS A 178 6.44 11.02 3.02
C LYS A 178 7.67 11.53 2.26
N TYR A 179 7.92 10.99 1.08
CA TYR A 179 9.11 11.37 0.31
C TYR A 179 9.03 12.78 -0.27
N ALA A 180 7.82 13.30 -0.57
CA ALA A 180 7.64 14.68 -0.96
C ALA A 180 8.03 15.65 0.16
N GLU A 181 7.68 15.33 1.41
CA GLU A 181 8.09 16.14 2.57
C GLU A 181 9.61 16.09 2.81
N GLU A 182 10.22 14.90 2.74
CA GLU A 182 11.67 14.74 2.87
C GLU A 182 12.42 15.51 1.76
N TRP A 183 11.93 15.46 0.53
CA TRP A 183 12.46 16.21 -0.59
C TRP A 183 12.38 17.72 -0.36
N ASN A 184 11.20 18.21 0.07
CA ASN A 184 10.99 19.63 0.32
C ASN A 184 11.89 20.16 1.45
N ALA A 185 12.11 19.36 2.49
CA ALA A 185 13.05 19.68 3.57
C ALA A 185 14.49 19.77 3.04
N ALA A 186 14.92 18.82 2.23
CA ALA A 186 16.23 18.81 1.60
C ALA A 186 16.41 20.01 0.65
N ALA A 187 15.38 20.34 -0.14
CA ALA A 187 15.39 21.49 -1.04
C ALA A 187 15.56 22.80 -0.28
N LYS A 188 14.87 22.99 0.85
CA LYS A 188 15.03 24.16 1.73
C LYS A 188 16.44 24.24 2.33
N THR A 189 17.00 23.09 2.73
CA THR A 189 18.39 23.04 3.23
C THR A 189 19.39 23.46 2.14
N LEU A 190 19.19 22.97 0.90
CA LEU A 190 20.01 23.37 -0.24
C LEU A 190 19.89 24.86 -0.55
N ALA A 191 18.67 25.41 -0.41
CA ALA A 191 18.45 26.85 -0.55
C ALA A 191 19.24 27.66 0.47
N GLY A 192 19.22 27.26 1.73
CA GLY A 192 20.01 27.88 2.79
C GLY A 192 21.51 27.87 2.48
N ILE A 193 22.04 26.72 2.05
CA ILE A 193 23.45 26.61 1.62
C ILE A 193 23.72 27.52 0.42
N GLY A 194 22.81 27.56 -0.57
CA GLY A 194 22.90 28.43 -1.71
C GLY A 194 22.93 29.92 -1.33
N ALA A 195 22.12 30.33 -0.35
CA ALA A 195 22.09 31.68 0.18
C ALA A 195 23.45 32.07 0.80
N HIS A 196 24.09 31.18 1.58
CA HIS A 196 25.42 31.39 2.12
C HIS A 196 26.48 31.52 1.02
N LEU A 197 26.40 30.73 -0.04
CA LEU A 197 27.30 30.82 -1.19
C LEU A 197 27.14 32.18 -1.93
N VAL A 198 25.90 32.64 -2.12
CA VAL A 198 25.65 33.96 -2.74
C VAL A 198 26.17 35.09 -1.84
N ALA A 199 25.92 35.00 -0.52
CA ALA A 199 26.42 35.99 0.43
C ALA A 199 27.96 36.04 0.45
N ALA A 200 28.63 34.88 0.39
CA ALA A 200 30.08 34.79 0.30
C ALA A 200 30.62 35.39 -1.01
N ASP A 201 29.95 35.13 -2.16
CA ASP A 201 30.31 35.67 -3.47
C ASP A 201 30.21 37.21 -3.50
N ARG A 202 29.26 37.80 -2.78
CA ARG A 202 29.09 39.26 -2.64
C ARG A 202 30.25 39.98 -2.00
N ILE A 203 31.03 39.30 -1.12
CA ILE A 203 32.22 39.87 -0.51
C ILE A 203 33.23 40.37 -1.58
N ASN A 204 33.26 39.64 -2.72
CA ASN A 204 34.10 39.99 -3.88
C ASN A 204 33.35 40.74 -4.99
N GLY A 205 32.13 41.26 -4.72
CA GLY A 205 31.30 41.94 -5.67
C GLY A 205 30.58 41.03 -6.67
N GLY A 206 30.55 39.72 -6.43
CA GLY A 206 29.78 38.74 -7.22
C GLY A 206 28.28 38.76 -6.90
N TRP A 207 27.47 38.16 -7.78
CA TRP A 207 26.01 38.10 -7.66
C TRP A 207 25.46 36.67 -7.78
N GLY A 208 26.21 35.68 -7.36
CA GLY A 208 25.77 34.28 -7.41
C GLY A 208 25.51 33.77 -8.84
N ALA A 209 26.37 34.18 -9.81
CA ALA A 209 26.24 33.82 -11.21
C ALA A 209 26.24 32.29 -11.45
N HIS A 210 26.88 31.53 -10.57
CA HIS A 210 26.92 30.07 -10.61
C HIS A 210 25.56 29.40 -10.28
N LEU A 211 24.61 30.15 -9.67
CA LEU A 211 23.25 29.66 -9.38
C LEU A 211 22.22 30.09 -10.43
N THR A 212 22.61 30.58 -11.59
CA THR A 212 21.70 31.10 -12.64
C THR A 212 20.68 30.08 -13.14
N LYS A 213 20.97 28.78 -13.01
CA LYS A 213 20.11 27.68 -13.47
C LYS A 213 19.48 26.92 -12.31
N LEU A 214 19.50 27.48 -11.09
CA LEU A 214 18.87 26.82 -9.95
C LEU A 214 17.36 26.72 -10.16
N HIS A 215 16.86 25.49 -10.17
CA HIS A 215 15.45 25.17 -10.34
C HIS A 215 15.16 23.85 -9.62
N ILE A 216 14.67 23.93 -8.39
CA ILE A 216 14.36 22.76 -7.57
C ILE A 216 12.84 22.71 -7.38
N PRO A 217 12.13 21.69 -7.93
CA PRO A 217 10.69 21.56 -7.74
C PRO A 217 10.36 21.21 -6.29
N LEU A 218 9.30 21.80 -5.77
CA LEU A 218 8.69 21.43 -4.49
C LEU A 218 7.42 20.61 -4.74
N PHE A 219 7.17 19.59 -3.92
CA PHE A 219 6.04 18.69 -4.07
C PHE A 219 4.99 18.98 -3.00
N GLY A 220 3.71 18.70 -3.31
CA GLY A 220 2.60 18.82 -2.36
C GLY A 220 2.00 20.20 -2.22
N THR A 221 2.47 21.21 -2.99
CA THR A 221 1.83 22.53 -3.10
C THR A 221 0.90 22.56 -4.30
N GLN A 222 -0.25 23.25 -4.17
CA GLN A 222 -1.23 23.37 -5.26
C GLN A 222 -0.66 24.10 -6.49
N ASP A 223 0.32 24.98 -6.29
CA ASP A 223 0.93 25.84 -7.30
C ASP A 223 2.38 25.41 -7.53
N ARG A 224 2.69 24.26 -8.02
CA ARG A 224 4.02 23.81 -8.47
C ARG A 224 5.16 24.75 -8.07
N GLU A 225 5.26 25.03 -6.77
CA GLU A 225 6.28 25.91 -6.24
C GLU A 225 7.65 25.35 -6.62
N THR A 226 8.50 26.22 -7.11
CA THR A 226 9.88 25.89 -7.44
C THR A 226 10.79 26.83 -6.70
N LEU A 227 11.77 26.28 -6.05
CA LEU A 227 12.82 27.07 -5.43
C LEU A 227 13.73 27.62 -6.54
N THR A 228 13.73 28.92 -6.69
CA THR A 228 14.46 29.61 -7.75
C THR A 228 15.68 30.35 -7.21
N ARG A 229 16.56 30.78 -8.13
CA ARG A 229 17.71 31.63 -7.78
C ARG A 229 17.27 32.90 -7.04
N THR A 230 16.14 33.51 -7.41
CA THR A 230 15.65 34.75 -6.82
C THR A 230 15.43 34.59 -5.31
N GLU A 231 14.74 33.51 -4.89
CA GLU A 231 14.47 33.23 -3.47
C GLU A 231 15.77 33.00 -2.68
N VAL A 232 16.75 32.32 -3.29
CA VAL A 232 18.06 32.09 -2.67
C VAL A 232 18.85 33.40 -2.54
N VAL A 233 18.77 34.28 -3.54
CA VAL A 233 19.40 35.60 -3.53
C VAL A 233 18.75 36.50 -2.48
N ASP A 234 17.43 36.53 -2.40
CA ASP A 234 16.68 37.31 -1.41
C ASP A 234 16.98 36.82 0.02
N ALA A 235 17.06 35.50 0.24
CA ALA A 235 17.48 34.95 1.51
C ALA A 235 18.92 35.33 1.87
N SER A 236 19.83 35.44 0.89
CA SER A 236 21.22 35.86 1.12
C SER A 236 21.38 37.31 1.59
N ASP A 237 20.39 38.18 1.31
CA ASP A 237 20.40 39.58 1.75
C ASP A 237 20.29 39.72 3.27
N GLN A 238 19.81 38.68 3.96
CA GLN A 238 19.67 38.62 5.41
C GLN A 238 20.89 38.03 6.13
N ILE A 239 21.88 37.52 5.38
CA ILE A 239 23.07 36.87 5.94
C ILE A 239 24.17 37.94 6.12
N SER A 240 24.56 38.16 7.37
CA SER A 240 25.65 39.06 7.69
C SER A 240 27.03 38.38 7.55
N LEU A 241 28.09 39.20 7.47
CA LEU A 241 29.48 38.68 7.47
C LEU A 241 29.77 37.85 8.72
N ASP A 242 29.26 38.29 9.88
CA ASP A 242 29.41 37.59 11.16
C ASP A 242 28.74 36.21 11.15
N ASP A 243 27.59 36.07 10.47
CA ASP A 243 26.88 34.79 10.35
C ASP A 243 27.64 33.81 9.44
N LEU A 244 28.27 34.31 8.37
CA LEU A 244 29.13 33.50 7.52
C LEU A 244 30.35 32.93 8.24
N VAL A 245 30.97 33.73 9.11
CA VAL A 245 32.18 33.32 9.87
C VAL A 245 31.83 32.36 11.02
N LYS A 246 30.70 32.57 11.70
CA LYS A 246 30.23 31.69 12.78
C LYS A 246 29.80 30.29 12.28
N GLY A 247 29.33 30.18 11.04
CA GLY A 247 28.96 28.91 10.44
C GLY A 247 30.15 27.99 10.08
N VAL A 248 31.39 28.47 10.23
CA VAL A 248 32.63 27.72 9.93
C VAL A 248 33.33 27.22 11.20
N ALA A 249 32.92 27.68 12.37
CA ALA A 249 33.43 27.27 13.66
C ALA A 249 32.56 26.16 14.27
#